data_291888464eca237ea418eecfc40de9ab
#
_entry.id   291888464eca237ea418eecfc40de9ab
#
_cell.length_a   1.000
_cell.length_b   1.000
_cell.length_c   1.000
_cell.angle_alpha   90.00
_cell.angle_beta   90.00
_cell.angle_gamma   90.00
#
_symmetry.space_group_name_H-M   'P 1'
#
loop_
_entity.id
_entity.type
_entity.pdbx_description
1 polymer ?
#
loop_
_entity_poly.entity_id
_entity_poly.type
_entity_poly.pdbx_seq_one_letter_code
_entity_poly.pdbx_strand_id
1 'polypeptide(L)'
;MNQNWKNFLLSQNATFESDTRITFPAKADHNAKTIYPVAHLAVLTVGGKDAAKLLQGQITCNVNDVTGIKSSLGALCNPKGRAITTFLLVKTGEDFLMVLPEELLEAVKKRLQMYVLRSDVILTDSSDQHCLIGLSHPANPTEPLFATTQEEIIAVNLSATQSRSLVIAKADKAIALWSDRVGNQGFQPENSDQWRYLDIISGIPWLTTETSEEFIPQMLNLDLLGGISFNKGCYTGQEIVARTHYLGKAKRALFLAECDTPSTPAPNSTIIDDSTGTEQAIGKVLLAQRSHVAHENCKMLIVLQVSDSETNNLKLKDNNQHKITLLT
;
A
#
# COMPACT_ATOMS: atom_id res chain seq x y z
N MET A 1 -3.70 -17.10 -1.59
CA MET A 1 -2.98 -17.34 -0.29
C MET A 1 -2.56 -18.79 -0.19
N ASN A 2 -1.36 -19.09 0.35
CA ASN A 2 -0.84 -20.45 0.57
C ASN A 2 -1.73 -21.27 1.51
N GLN A 3 -2.04 -22.53 1.14
CA GLN A 3 -2.97 -23.38 1.90
C GLN A 3 -2.41 -23.79 3.28
N ASN A 4 -1.10 -24.07 3.38
CA ASN A 4 -0.48 -24.42 4.66
C ASN A 4 -0.52 -23.24 5.64
N TRP A 5 -0.27 -22.03 5.13
CA TRP A 5 -0.39 -20.82 5.90
C TRP A 5 -1.82 -20.55 6.37
N LYS A 6 -2.80 -20.73 5.49
CA LYS A 6 -4.23 -20.63 5.84
C LYS A 6 -4.62 -21.61 6.95
N ASN A 7 -4.22 -22.87 6.81
CA ASN A 7 -4.49 -23.92 7.81
C ASN A 7 -3.82 -23.61 9.15
N PHE A 8 -2.58 -23.09 9.11
CA PHE A 8 -1.89 -22.65 10.33
C PHE A 8 -2.64 -21.51 11.03
N LEU A 9 -3.03 -20.44 10.32
CA LEU A 9 -3.79 -19.33 10.91
C LEU A 9 -5.12 -19.82 11.53
N LEU A 10 -5.83 -20.74 10.89
CA LEU A 10 -7.02 -21.36 11.46
C LEU A 10 -6.71 -22.09 12.78
N SER A 11 -5.56 -22.77 12.89
CA SER A 11 -5.11 -23.40 14.15
C SER A 11 -4.75 -22.39 15.23
N GLN A 12 -4.49 -21.14 14.85
CA GLN A 12 -4.26 -19.99 15.77
C GLN A 12 -5.55 -19.22 16.10
N ASN A 13 -6.71 -19.84 15.89
CA ASN A 13 -8.05 -19.26 16.11
C ASN A 13 -8.41 -18.09 15.17
N ALA A 14 -7.75 -17.96 14.02
CA ALA A 14 -8.15 -17.00 13.00
C ALA A 14 -9.48 -17.41 12.36
N THR A 15 -10.30 -16.41 12.02
CA THR A 15 -11.51 -16.56 11.21
C THR A 15 -11.34 -15.84 9.90
N PHE A 16 -11.64 -16.52 8.78
CA PHE A 16 -11.62 -15.94 7.44
C PHE A 16 -13.02 -15.45 7.09
N GLU A 17 -13.27 -14.15 7.20
CA GLU A 17 -14.54 -13.54 6.78
C GLU A 17 -14.61 -13.40 5.26
N SER A 18 -13.46 -13.22 4.63
CA SER A 18 -13.23 -13.29 3.18
C SER A 18 -11.77 -13.68 2.91
N ASP A 19 -11.38 -13.80 1.65
CA ASP A 19 -9.98 -14.10 1.28
C ASP A 19 -9.01 -12.96 1.68
N THR A 20 -9.52 -11.74 1.85
CA THR A 20 -8.73 -10.55 2.22
C THR A 20 -9.00 -10.05 3.63
N ARG A 21 -9.93 -10.67 4.37
CA ARG A 21 -10.30 -10.26 5.73
C ARG A 21 -10.20 -11.41 6.71
N ILE A 22 -9.19 -11.33 7.56
CA ILE A 22 -8.84 -12.33 8.58
C ILE A 22 -8.94 -11.66 9.94
N THR A 23 -9.67 -12.30 10.86
CA THR A 23 -9.94 -11.77 12.21
C THR A 23 -9.49 -12.75 13.29
N PHE A 24 -9.15 -12.22 14.46
CA PHE A 24 -8.81 -12.99 15.68
C PHE A 24 -9.77 -12.62 16.81
N PRO A 25 -10.06 -13.57 17.75
CA PRO A 25 -10.98 -13.33 18.86
C PRO A 25 -10.48 -12.28 19.85
N ALA A 26 -9.18 -12.29 20.16
CA ALA A 26 -8.55 -11.34 21.05
C ALA A 26 -8.05 -10.13 20.26
N LYS A 27 -8.24 -8.93 20.82
CA LYS A 27 -7.71 -7.68 20.27
C LYS A 27 -6.45 -7.31 21.04
N ALA A 28 -5.43 -6.88 20.31
CA ALA A 28 -4.19 -6.40 20.92
C ALA A 28 -4.42 -5.09 21.69
N ASP A 29 -3.64 -4.88 22.74
CA ASP A 29 -3.57 -3.60 23.42
C ASP A 29 -2.82 -2.59 22.52
N HIS A 30 -3.15 -1.29 22.60
CA HIS A 30 -2.56 -0.22 21.79
C HIS A 30 -1.03 -0.15 21.83
N ASN A 31 -0.44 -0.50 22.98
CA ASN A 31 1.00 -0.50 23.19
C ASN A 31 1.62 -1.89 23.02
N ALA A 32 0.89 -2.86 22.52
CA ALA A 32 1.39 -4.20 22.32
C ALA A 32 2.27 -4.29 21.06
N LYS A 33 3.19 -5.25 21.08
CA LYS A 33 3.79 -5.76 19.85
C LYS A 33 2.76 -6.57 19.12
N THR A 34 2.53 -6.29 17.86
CA THR A 34 1.45 -6.91 17.08
C THR A 34 1.95 -7.57 15.80
N ILE A 35 1.31 -8.67 15.44
CA ILE A 35 1.57 -9.44 14.23
C ILE A 35 0.27 -9.63 13.44
N TYR A 36 0.33 -9.41 12.13
CA TYR A 36 -0.82 -9.35 11.25
C TYR A 36 -0.67 -10.31 10.07
N PRO A 37 -1.70 -11.04 9.68
CA PRO A 37 -1.75 -11.62 8.34
C PRO A 37 -2.10 -10.50 7.35
N VAL A 38 -1.23 -10.28 6.35
CA VAL A 38 -1.49 -9.27 5.31
C VAL A 38 -2.12 -9.98 4.12
N ALA A 39 -3.43 -9.85 3.97
CA ALA A 39 -4.20 -10.62 3.00
C ALA A 39 -4.75 -9.80 1.83
N HIS A 40 -4.68 -8.47 1.89
CA HIS A 40 -5.15 -7.58 0.81
C HIS A 40 -4.07 -7.25 -0.22
N LEU A 41 -2.85 -7.71 0.00
CA LEU A 41 -1.75 -7.57 -0.93
C LEU A 41 -1.39 -8.93 -1.52
N ALA A 42 -0.95 -8.92 -2.75
CA ALA A 42 -0.48 -10.06 -3.52
C ALA A 42 0.97 -9.86 -3.96
N VAL A 43 1.60 -10.93 -4.45
CA VAL A 43 2.99 -10.90 -4.91
C VAL A 43 3.06 -11.33 -6.36
N LEU A 44 3.45 -10.40 -7.25
CA LEU A 44 3.81 -10.68 -8.63
C LEU A 44 5.34 -10.80 -8.71
N THR A 45 5.83 -11.99 -9.04
CA THR A 45 7.24 -12.20 -9.35
C THR A 45 7.51 -11.81 -10.80
N VAL A 46 8.52 -10.96 -11.01
CA VAL A 46 9.03 -10.56 -12.31
C VAL A 46 10.46 -11.09 -12.41
N GLY A 47 10.62 -12.19 -13.12
CA GLY A 47 11.90 -12.90 -13.29
C GLY A 47 12.39 -12.89 -14.72
N GLY A 48 13.63 -13.40 -14.94
CA GLY A 48 14.28 -13.49 -16.23
C GLY A 48 15.31 -12.37 -16.46
N LYS A 49 16.20 -12.57 -17.43
CA LYS A 49 17.37 -11.69 -17.70
C LYS A 49 16.98 -10.25 -18.03
N ASP A 50 15.81 -10.06 -18.65
CA ASP A 50 15.32 -8.76 -19.06
C ASP A 50 14.32 -8.14 -18.07
N ALA A 51 14.11 -8.76 -16.88
CA ALA A 51 13.14 -8.30 -15.87
C ALA A 51 13.39 -6.84 -15.46
N ALA A 52 14.63 -6.52 -15.07
CA ALA A 52 15.00 -5.16 -14.70
C ALA A 52 14.77 -4.15 -15.83
N LYS A 53 15.08 -4.51 -17.07
CA LYS A 53 14.90 -3.67 -18.26
C LYS A 53 13.42 -3.44 -18.56
N LEU A 54 12.59 -4.48 -18.47
CA LEU A 54 11.14 -4.36 -18.64
C LEU A 54 10.57 -3.40 -17.59
N LEU A 55 10.86 -3.65 -16.31
CA LEU A 55 10.36 -2.83 -15.21
C LEU A 55 10.84 -1.37 -15.36
N GLN A 56 12.12 -1.16 -15.71
CA GLN A 56 12.67 0.19 -15.90
C GLN A 56 11.89 1.02 -16.93
N GLY A 57 11.36 0.38 -17.97
CA GLY A 57 10.54 1.04 -18.99
C GLY A 57 9.04 1.16 -18.66
N GLN A 58 8.58 0.63 -17.54
CA GLN A 58 7.14 0.58 -17.22
C GLN A 58 6.76 1.29 -15.92
N ILE A 59 7.65 1.37 -14.93
CA ILE A 59 7.33 1.85 -13.58
C ILE A 59 8.00 3.18 -13.26
N THR A 60 7.50 3.89 -12.24
CA THR A 60 7.96 5.24 -11.90
C THR A 60 9.26 5.27 -11.11
N CYS A 61 9.50 4.30 -10.21
CA CYS A 61 10.75 4.23 -9.45
C CYS A 61 11.91 3.75 -10.31
N ASN A 62 13.14 4.04 -9.90
CA ASN A 62 14.34 3.55 -10.58
C ASN A 62 14.68 2.14 -10.09
N VAL A 63 14.57 1.15 -10.98
CA VAL A 63 14.84 -0.26 -10.65
C VAL A 63 16.28 -0.47 -10.18
N ASN A 64 17.22 0.34 -10.67
CA ASN A 64 18.64 0.23 -10.28
C ASN A 64 18.89 0.65 -8.82
N ASP A 65 17.99 1.41 -8.21
CA ASP A 65 18.10 1.83 -6.81
C ASP A 65 17.49 0.78 -5.85
N VAL A 66 16.80 -0.24 -6.40
CA VAL A 66 16.23 -1.36 -5.64
C VAL A 66 17.28 -2.47 -5.54
N THR A 67 17.71 -2.74 -4.32
CA THR A 67 18.82 -3.67 -4.02
C THR A 67 18.41 -4.69 -2.96
N GLY A 68 19.29 -5.60 -2.58
CA GLY A 68 19.05 -6.55 -1.47
C GLY A 68 18.83 -5.88 -0.12
N ILE A 69 19.22 -4.61 0.05
CA ILE A 69 19.10 -3.85 1.31
C ILE A 69 18.15 -2.65 1.21
N LYS A 70 17.57 -2.40 0.05
CA LYS A 70 16.67 -1.26 -0.18
C LYS A 70 15.58 -1.60 -1.18
N SER A 71 14.35 -1.48 -0.76
CA SER A 71 13.14 -1.55 -1.58
C SER A 71 12.65 -0.15 -1.97
N SER A 72 11.65 -0.07 -2.83
CA SER A 72 11.04 1.21 -3.23
C SER A 72 9.55 1.06 -3.46
N LEU A 73 8.77 2.06 -3.07
CA LEU A 73 7.45 2.22 -3.65
C LEU A 73 7.57 2.64 -5.11
N GLY A 74 6.51 2.43 -5.88
CA GLY A 74 6.39 2.90 -7.24
C GLY A 74 4.95 2.83 -7.74
N ALA A 75 4.75 3.29 -8.96
CA ALA A 75 3.48 3.13 -9.67
C ALA A 75 3.72 2.58 -11.09
N LEU A 76 2.76 1.81 -11.57
CA LEU A 76 2.59 1.47 -12.97
C LEU A 76 1.56 2.44 -13.55
N CYS A 77 1.93 3.17 -14.60
CA CYS A 77 1.06 4.19 -15.18
C CYS A 77 0.49 3.78 -16.55
N ASN A 78 -0.65 4.35 -16.90
CA ASN A 78 -1.12 4.36 -18.27
C ASN A 78 -0.40 5.47 -19.09
N PRO A 79 -0.55 5.53 -20.43
CA PRO A 79 0.09 6.55 -21.26
C PRO A 79 -0.30 7.99 -20.91
N LYS A 80 -1.42 8.20 -20.19
CA LYS A 80 -1.87 9.52 -19.71
C LYS A 80 -1.26 9.89 -18.35
N GLY A 81 -0.27 9.11 -17.87
CA GLY A 81 0.42 9.34 -16.59
C GLY A 81 -0.43 9.04 -15.35
N ARG A 82 -1.57 8.36 -15.49
CA ARG A 82 -2.41 7.97 -14.35
C ARG A 82 -1.96 6.62 -13.83
N ALA A 83 -1.86 6.49 -12.51
CA ALA A 83 -1.44 5.27 -11.83
C ALA A 83 -2.53 4.19 -11.95
N ILE A 84 -2.18 3.06 -12.57
CA ILE A 84 -3.01 1.84 -12.63
C ILE A 84 -2.96 1.13 -11.28
N THR A 85 -1.76 1.04 -10.71
CA THR A 85 -1.50 0.52 -9.36
C THR A 85 -0.32 1.24 -8.73
N THR A 86 -0.28 1.23 -7.41
CA THR A 86 0.91 1.45 -6.61
C THR A 86 1.42 0.10 -6.10
N PHE A 87 2.70 -0.02 -5.85
CA PHE A 87 3.32 -1.27 -5.40
C PHE A 87 4.58 -1.00 -4.60
N LEU A 88 5.00 -1.98 -3.81
CA LEU A 88 6.34 -2.07 -3.23
C LEU A 88 7.18 -3.02 -4.09
N LEU A 89 8.32 -2.54 -4.59
CA LEU A 89 9.27 -3.32 -5.37
C LEU A 89 10.41 -3.78 -4.48
N VAL A 90 10.64 -5.09 -4.45
CA VAL A 90 11.69 -5.74 -3.67
C VAL A 90 12.54 -6.58 -4.61
N LYS A 91 13.87 -6.46 -4.55
CA LYS A 91 14.79 -7.32 -5.31
C LYS A 91 15.07 -8.59 -4.51
N THR A 92 15.04 -9.75 -5.18
CA THR A 92 15.43 -11.04 -4.58
C THR A 92 16.27 -11.84 -5.57
N GLY A 93 17.59 -11.97 -5.29
CA GLY A 93 18.52 -12.49 -6.28
C GLY A 93 18.51 -11.66 -7.56
N GLU A 94 18.22 -12.28 -8.70
CA GLU A 94 18.09 -11.60 -9.99
C GLU A 94 16.63 -11.20 -10.32
N ASP A 95 15.65 -11.67 -9.54
CA ASP A 95 14.24 -11.41 -9.74
C ASP A 95 13.74 -10.23 -8.89
N PHE A 96 12.52 -9.79 -9.18
CA PHE A 96 11.82 -8.76 -8.43
C PHE A 96 10.47 -9.29 -7.94
N LEU A 97 10.15 -8.97 -6.68
CA LEU A 97 8.82 -9.14 -6.13
C LEU A 97 8.12 -7.78 -6.16
N MET A 98 7.00 -7.71 -6.87
CA MET A 98 6.12 -6.56 -6.86
C MET A 98 4.95 -6.88 -5.93
N VAL A 99 4.95 -6.29 -4.73
CA VAL A 99 3.85 -6.43 -3.77
C VAL A 99 2.85 -5.32 -4.05
N LEU A 100 1.62 -5.68 -4.37
CA LEU A 100 0.57 -4.77 -4.83
C LEU A 100 -0.80 -5.21 -4.33
N PRO A 101 -1.84 -4.36 -4.39
CA PRO A 101 -3.20 -4.74 -4.05
C PRO A 101 -3.66 -5.97 -4.85
N GLU A 102 -4.19 -6.97 -4.14
CA GLU A 102 -4.58 -8.27 -4.70
C GLU A 102 -5.58 -8.11 -5.85
N GLU A 103 -6.57 -7.27 -5.68
CA GLU A 103 -7.62 -7.00 -6.68
C GLU A 103 -7.09 -6.41 -8.00
N LEU A 104 -5.89 -5.86 -8.03
CA LEU A 104 -5.23 -5.28 -9.21
C LEU A 104 -4.21 -6.22 -9.85
N LEU A 105 -3.86 -7.33 -9.21
CA LEU A 105 -2.77 -8.22 -9.64
C LEU A 105 -2.95 -8.70 -11.09
N GLU A 106 -4.11 -9.25 -11.43
CA GLU A 106 -4.36 -9.81 -12.77
C GLU A 106 -4.35 -8.73 -13.86
N ALA A 107 -4.90 -7.55 -13.58
CA ALA A 107 -4.88 -6.42 -14.50
C ALA A 107 -3.44 -5.93 -14.74
N VAL A 108 -2.63 -5.84 -13.68
CA VAL A 108 -1.22 -5.45 -13.74
C VAL A 108 -0.39 -6.47 -14.49
N LYS A 109 -0.54 -7.77 -14.17
CA LYS A 109 0.14 -8.87 -14.85
C LYS A 109 -0.16 -8.86 -16.35
N LYS A 110 -1.44 -8.76 -16.72
CA LYS A 110 -1.88 -8.65 -18.11
C LYS A 110 -1.30 -7.42 -18.80
N ARG A 111 -1.25 -6.28 -18.11
CA ARG A 111 -0.67 -5.05 -18.64
C ARG A 111 0.82 -5.19 -18.92
N LEU A 112 1.60 -5.72 -17.98
CA LEU A 112 3.03 -5.94 -18.15
C LEU A 112 3.32 -6.97 -19.26
N GLN A 113 2.49 -8.03 -19.36
CA GLN A 113 2.63 -9.07 -20.37
C GLN A 113 2.60 -8.52 -21.80
N MET A 114 1.89 -7.43 -22.06
CA MET A 114 1.86 -6.79 -23.38
C MET A 114 3.22 -6.20 -23.81
N TYR A 115 4.11 -5.93 -22.87
CA TYR A 115 5.44 -5.36 -23.10
C TYR A 115 6.57 -6.39 -23.05
N VAL A 116 6.29 -7.63 -22.65
CA VAL A 116 7.30 -8.71 -22.63
C VAL A 116 7.83 -9.01 -24.04
N LEU A 117 6.92 -9.09 -25.06
CA LEU A 117 7.25 -9.34 -26.47
C LEU A 117 8.26 -10.48 -26.65
N ARG A 118 9.52 -10.15 -27.01
CA ARG A 118 10.64 -11.08 -27.23
C ARG A 118 11.66 -11.06 -26.08
N SER A 119 11.36 -10.34 -24.98
CA SER A 119 12.24 -10.26 -23.82
C SER A 119 12.20 -11.57 -23.02
N ASP A 120 13.31 -11.92 -22.40
CA ASP A 120 13.41 -13.03 -21.46
C ASP A 120 12.86 -12.57 -20.09
N VAL A 121 11.52 -12.55 -19.98
CA VAL A 121 10.79 -12.15 -18.76
C VAL A 121 9.66 -13.12 -18.49
N ILE A 122 9.55 -13.54 -17.23
CA ILE A 122 8.48 -14.39 -16.71
C ILE A 122 7.72 -13.63 -15.64
N LEU A 123 6.40 -13.52 -15.82
CA LEU A 123 5.49 -12.89 -14.86
C LEU A 123 4.66 -13.98 -14.17
N THR A 124 4.91 -14.19 -12.89
CA THR A 124 4.24 -15.25 -12.11
C THR A 124 3.48 -14.64 -10.95
N ASP A 125 2.16 -14.92 -10.87
CA ASP A 125 1.47 -14.75 -9.60
C ASP A 125 2.06 -15.77 -8.61
N SER A 126 2.74 -15.25 -7.60
CA SER A 126 3.41 -16.05 -6.58
C SER A 126 2.79 -15.84 -5.18
N SER A 127 1.54 -15.36 -5.14
CA SER A 127 0.81 -15.11 -3.89
C SER A 127 0.52 -16.38 -3.08
N ASP A 128 0.57 -17.54 -3.71
CA ASP A 128 0.49 -18.85 -3.05
C ASP A 128 1.85 -19.37 -2.55
N GLN A 129 2.95 -18.81 -3.05
CA GLN A 129 4.32 -19.17 -2.67
C GLN A 129 4.86 -18.29 -1.54
N HIS A 130 4.30 -17.08 -1.38
CA HIS A 130 4.73 -16.08 -0.41
C HIS A 130 3.60 -15.74 0.56
N CYS A 131 3.91 -15.84 1.86
CA CYS A 131 3.06 -15.34 2.93
C CYS A 131 3.50 -13.92 3.28
N LEU A 132 2.55 -13.01 3.39
CA LEU A 132 2.79 -11.64 3.81
C LEU A 132 2.37 -11.47 5.27
N ILE A 133 3.30 -10.98 6.11
CA ILE A 133 3.10 -10.80 7.54
C ILE A 133 3.46 -9.35 7.89
N GLY A 134 2.59 -8.67 8.59
CA GLY A 134 2.87 -7.38 9.20
C GLY A 134 3.42 -7.55 10.62
N LEU A 135 4.45 -6.80 10.96
CA LEU A 135 4.96 -6.67 12.32
C LEU A 135 4.93 -5.20 12.73
N SER A 136 4.40 -4.90 13.90
CA SER A 136 4.42 -3.56 14.46
C SER A 136 4.73 -3.60 15.96
N HIS A 137 5.48 -2.62 16.45
CA HIS A 137 5.67 -2.40 17.88
C HIS A 137 5.95 -0.91 18.17
N PRO A 138 5.69 -0.43 19.40
CA PRO A 138 5.68 1.01 19.71
C PRO A 138 7.07 1.67 19.76
N ALA A 139 8.16 0.94 19.56
CA ALA A 139 9.50 1.54 19.51
C ALA A 139 9.71 2.34 18.22
N ASN A 140 10.61 3.33 18.27
CA ASN A 140 11.06 4.03 17.08
C ASN A 140 11.79 3.06 16.14
N PRO A 141 11.64 3.22 14.82
CA PRO A 141 12.38 2.41 13.86
C PRO A 141 13.87 2.71 13.97
N THR A 142 14.69 1.67 13.86
CA THR A 142 16.15 1.78 13.80
C THR A 142 16.65 1.94 12.36
N GLU A 143 15.83 1.52 11.40
CA GLU A 143 16.18 1.48 9.99
C GLU A 143 15.40 2.57 9.21
N PRO A 144 15.98 3.12 8.14
CA PRO A 144 15.30 4.07 7.28
C PRO A 144 14.10 3.43 6.57
N LEU A 145 13.19 4.29 6.09
CA LEU A 145 12.04 3.86 5.30
C LEU A 145 12.50 3.06 4.07
N PHE A 146 11.85 1.92 3.83
CA PHE A 146 12.16 0.94 2.79
C PHE A 146 13.51 0.24 2.89
N ALA A 147 14.23 0.37 4.02
CA ALA A 147 15.33 -0.53 4.30
C ALA A 147 14.85 -1.97 4.29
N THR A 148 15.66 -2.85 3.73
CA THR A 148 15.30 -4.25 3.50
C THR A 148 16.37 -5.15 4.08
N THR A 149 15.97 -6.17 4.79
CA THR A 149 16.83 -7.26 5.24
C THR A 149 16.41 -8.54 4.54
N GLN A 150 17.38 -9.34 4.09
CA GLN A 150 17.13 -10.59 3.36
C GLN A 150 18.08 -11.67 3.91
N GLU A 151 17.49 -12.59 4.64
CA GLU A 151 18.15 -13.82 5.10
C GLU A 151 17.28 -15.02 4.72
N GLU A 152 16.66 -15.68 5.68
CA GLU A 152 15.65 -16.71 5.43
C GLU A 152 14.28 -16.14 5.05
N ILE A 153 14.04 -14.88 5.41
CA ILE A 153 12.85 -14.09 5.11
C ILE A 153 13.29 -12.72 4.58
N ILE A 154 12.39 -12.05 3.89
CA ILE A 154 12.57 -10.66 3.49
C ILE A 154 11.74 -9.80 4.44
N ALA A 155 12.34 -8.79 5.06
CA ALA A 155 11.62 -7.80 5.86
C ALA A 155 11.92 -6.40 5.36
N VAL A 156 10.87 -5.61 5.11
CA VAL A 156 10.94 -4.24 4.60
C VAL A 156 10.36 -3.29 5.63
N ASN A 157 11.13 -2.29 6.08
CA ASN A 157 10.65 -1.24 6.97
C ASN A 157 9.66 -0.31 6.25
N LEU A 158 8.45 -0.18 6.77
CA LEU A 158 7.37 0.60 6.16
C LEU A 158 6.99 1.88 6.94
N SER A 159 7.77 2.28 7.92
CA SER A 159 7.46 3.48 8.70
C SER A 159 8.74 4.20 9.15
N ALA A 160 8.67 5.53 9.15
CA ALA A 160 9.73 6.39 9.67
C ALA A 160 9.49 6.81 11.14
N THR A 161 8.31 6.55 11.71
CA THR A 161 7.91 7.06 13.03
C THR A 161 7.65 5.96 14.05
N GLN A 162 7.29 4.77 13.60
CA GLN A 162 7.01 3.61 14.45
C GLN A 162 7.65 2.37 13.82
N SER A 163 8.18 1.48 14.62
CA SER A 163 8.75 0.24 14.07
C SER A 163 7.66 -0.62 13.44
N ARG A 164 7.70 -0.73 12.12
CA ARG A 164 6.71 -1.41 11.31
C ARG A 164 7.36 -2.05 10.09
N SER A 165 7.21 -3.36 9.95
CA SER A 165 7.83 -4.11 8.86
C SER A 165 6.84 -5.01 8.16
N LEU A 166 6.91 -5.06 6.83
CA LEU A 166 6.28 -6.08 6.01
C LEU A 166 7.27 -7.21 5.79
N VAL A 167 6.90 -8.42 6.18
CA VAL A 167 7.67 -9.64 5.96
C VAL A 167 7.08 -10.42 4.80
N ILE A 168 7.95 -10.87 3.90
CA ILE A 168 7.65 -11.76 2.77
C ILE A 168 8.41 -13.05 3.02
N ALA A 169 7.71 -14.17 3.13
CA ALA A 169 8.32 -15.45 3.50
C ALA A 169 7.62 -16.63 2.83
N LYS A 170 8.32 -17.74 2.64
CA LYS A 170 7.68 -19.02 2.33
C LYS A 170 6.87 -19.53 3.53
N ALA A 171 5.88 -20.41 3.29
CA ALA A 171 4.94 -20.81 4.33
C ALA A 171 5.59 -21.42 5.57
N ASP A 172 6.63 -22.24 5.41
CA ASP A 172 7.38 -22.84 6.53
C ASP A 172 8.06 -21.77 7.40
N LYS A 173 8.70 -20.77 6.76
CA LYS A 173 9.35 -19.67 7.45
C LYS A 173 8.36 -18.69 8.07
N ALA A 174 7.24 -18.45 7.40
CA ALA A 174 6.14 -17.64 7.93
C ALA A 174 5.55 -18.25 9.21
N ILE A 175 5.32 -19.57 9.22
CA ILE A 175 4.82 -20.32 10.37
C ILE A 175 5.85 -20.28 11.53
N ALA A 176 7.12 -20.52 11.23
CA ALA A 176 8.19 -20.47 12.24
C ALA A 176 8.30 -19.07 12.85
N LEU A 177 8.32 -18.01 12.02
CA LEU A 177 8.34 -16.62 12.48
C LEU A 177 7.15 -16.30 13.38
N TRP A 178 5.93 -16.62 12.93
CA TRP A 178 4.71 -16.36 13.69
C TRP A 178 4.75 -17.05 15.05
N SER A 179 5.09 -18.35 15.07
CA SER A 179 5.17 -19.14 16.29
C SER A 179 6.19 -18.57 17.28
N ASP A 180 7.36 -18.14 16.79
CA ASP A 180 8.40 -17.52 17.64
C ASP A 180 7.95 -16.14 18.17
N ARG A 181 7.40 -15.28 17.29
CA ARG A 181 6.93 -13.94 17.69
C ARG A 181 5.83 -14.00 18.74
N VAL A 182 4.84 -14.88 18.54
CA VAL A 182 3.70 -15.03 19.48
C VAL A 182 4.12 -15.80 20.73
N GLY A 183 4.84 -16.93 20.59
CA GLY A 183 5.17 -17.79 21.71
C GLY A 183 6.28 -17.27 22.60
N ASN A 184 7.33 -16.65 22.03
CA ASN A 184 8.55 -16.29 22.76
C ASN A 184 8.75 -14.78 22.90
N GLN A 185 8.23 -13.95 21.98
CA GLN A 185 8.54 -12.52 21.94
C GLN A 185 7.38 -11.62 22.36
N GLY A 186 6.22 -12.21 22.70
CA GLY A 186 5.08 -11.50 23.24
C GLY A 186 4.29 -10.68 22.21
N PHE A 187 4.41 -11.02 20.91
CA PHE A 187 3.56 -10.43 19.89
C PHE A 187 2.12 -10.96 20.01
N GLN A 188 1.15 -10.09 19.81
CA GLN A 188 -0.26 -10.43 19.82
C GLN A 188 -0.78 -10.50 18.38
N PRO A 189 -1.46 -11.59 17.96
CA PRO A 189 -2.16 -11.65 16.70
C PRO A 189 -3.24 -10.57 16.61
N GLU A 190 -3.32 -9.90 15.44
CA GLU A 190 -4.31 -8.86 15.20
C GLU A 190 -4.89 -8.97 13.79
N ASN A 191 -6.07 -8.41 13.59
CA ASN A 191 -6.87 -8.50 12.38
C ASN A 191 -6.15 -7.90 11.16
N SER A 192 -6.35 -8.48 9.98
CA SER A 192 -5.77 -7.95 8.73
C SER A 192 -6.21 -6.52 8.43
N ASP A 193 -7.41 -6.12 8.84
CA ASP A 193 -7.92 -4.76 8.66
C ASP A 193 -7.12 -3.71 9.46
N GLN A 194 -6.53 -4.10 10.59
CA GLN A 194 -5.69 -3.19 11.37
C GLN A 194 -4.34 -2.93 10.68
N TRP A 195 -3.83 -3.86 9.86
CA TRP A 195 -2.69 -3.57 9.00
C TRP A 195 -3.02 -2.52 7.93
N ARG A 196 -4.22 -2.60 7.32
CA ARG A 196 -4.70 -1.54 6.40
C ARG A 196 -4.81 -0.18 7.09
N TYR A 197 -5.32 -0.17 8.32
CA TYR A 197 -5.37 1.04 9.15
C TYR A 197 -3.97 1.63 9.36
N LEU A 198 -2.96 0.80 9.65
CA LEU A 198 -1.57 1.23 9.77
C LEU A 198 -0.98 1.75 8.45
N ASP A 199 -1.35 1.17 7.30
CA ASP A 199 -0.95 1.69 5.98
C ASP A 199 -1.50 3.11 5.77
N ILE A 200 -2.76 3.34 6.12
CA ILE A 200 -3.42 4.65 6.01
C ILE A 200 -2.72 5.69 6.88
N ILE A 201 -2.52 5.41 8.17
CA ILE A 201 -1.87 6.38 9.06
C ILE A 201 -0.39 6.62 8.74
N SER A 202 0.26 5.69 8.04
CA SER A 202 1.62 5.85 7.53
C SER A 202 1.69 6.52 6.15
N GLY A 203 0.55 6.90 5.57
CA GLY A 203 0.48 7.57 4.27
C GLY A 203 0.84 6.67 3.07
N ILE A 204 0.75 5.33 3.19
CA ILE A 204 1.04 4.42 2.08
C ILE A 204 -0.18 4.35 1.14
N PRO A 205 -0.07 4.84 -0.10
CA PRO A 205 -1.23 5.04 -0.97
C PRO A 205 -1.51 3.81 -1.85
N TRP A 206 -2.03 2.73 -1.27
CA TRP A 206 -2.52 1.61 -2.09
C TRP A 206 -3.73 2.04 -2.93
N LEU A 207 -3.74 1.66 -4.21
CA LEU A 207 -4.89 1.86 -5.08
C LEU A 207 -5.86 0.67 -4.97
N THR A 208 -7.11 0.93 -5.27
CA THR A 208 -8.17 -0.09 -5.44
C THR A 208 -8.64 -0.10 -6.89
N THR A 209 -9.49 -1.05 -7.24
CA THR A 209 -10.13 -1.09 -8.56
C THR A 209 -10.87 0.21 -8.88
N GLU A 210 -11.55 0.82 -7.89
CA GLU A 210 -12.30 2.07 -8.02
C GLU A 210 -11.43 3.31 -8.15
N THR A 211 -10.19 3.25 -7.66
CA THR A 211 -9.24 4.38 -7.69
C THR A 211 -8.12 4.22 -8.72
N SER A 212 -8.07 3.06 -9.39
CA SER A 212 -7.16 2.81 -10.50
C SER A 212 -7.41 3.80 -11.64
N GLU A 213 -6.33 4.37 -12.18
CA GLU A 213 -6.33 5.37 -13.25
C GLU A 213 -7.01 6.72 -12.90
N GLU A 214 -7.33 6.98 -11.63
CA GLU A 214 -7.91 8.26 -11.20
C GLU A 214 -6.85 9.35 -10.94
N PHE A 215 -5.66 8.98 -10.49
CA PHE A 215 -4.65 9.91 -9.99
C PHE A 215 -3.32 9.77 -10.72
N ILE A 216 -2.59 10.88 -10.87
CA ILE A 216 -1.16 10.82 -11.22
C ILE A 216 -0.33 10.53 -9.96
N PRO A 217 0.88 9.94 -10.08
CA PRO A 217 1.69 9.55 -8.93
C PRO A 217 1.99 10.65 -7.92
N GLN A 218 2.16 11.91 -8.36
CA GLN A 218 2.38 13.05 -7.46
C GLN A 218 1.13 13.40 -6.61
N MET A 219 -0.08 13.12 -7.12
CA MET A 219 -1.30 13.31 -6.31
C MET A 219 -1.41 12.30 -5.17
N LEU A 220 -0.61 11.23 -5.23
CA LEU A 220 -0.48 10.18 -4.22
C LEU A 220 0.75 10.40 -3.32
N ASN A 221 1.43 11.54 -3.41
CA ASN A 221 2.67 11.87 -2.71
C ASN A 221 3.80 10.85 -2.97
N LEU A 222 3.77 10.11 -4.09
CA LEU A 222 4.81 9.13 -4.40
C LEU A 222 6.18 9.77 -4.65
N ASP A 223 6.24 11.02 -5.06
CA ASP A 223 7.48 11.81 -5.14
C ASP A 223 8.09 12.04 -3.76
N LEU A 224 7.28 12.37 -2.75
CA LEU A 224 7.72 12.54 -1.36
C LEU A 224 8.18 11.23 -0.73
N LEU A 225 7.57 10.10 -1.13
CA LEU A 225 7.91 8.75 -0.68
C LEU A 225 9.08 8.12 -1.47
N GLY A 226 9.72 8.87 -2.41
CA GLY A 226 10.80 8.37 -3.24
C GLY A 226 10.37 7.36 -4.31
N GLY A 227 9.06 7.22 -4.56
CA GLY A 227 8.49 6.27 -5.53
C GLY A 227 8.53 6.75 -6.98
N ILE A 228 9.06 7.96 -7.26
CA ILE A 228 9.22 8.51 -8.60
C ILE A 228 10.68 8.89 -8.81
N SER A 229 11.29 8.40 -9.87
CA SER A 229 12.61 8.85 -10.31
C SER A 229 12.48 9.76 -11.53
N PHE A 230 13.02 10.96 -11.43
CA PHE A 230 13.07 11.93 -12.52
C PHE A 230 14.39 11.86 -13.31
N ASN A 231 15.37 11.08 -12.84
CA ASN A 231 16.71 10.94 -13.42
C ASN A 231 16.91 9.58 -14.11
N LYS A 232 15.85 8.80 -14.30
CA LYS A 232 15.90 7.52 -15.03
C LYS A 232 15.50 7.69 -16.50
N GLY A 233 15.70 6.63 -17.31
CA GLY A 233 15.23 6.57 -18.70
C GLY A 233 13.69 6.61 -18.82
N CYS A 234 13.20 6.66 -20.06
CA CYS A 234 11.78 6.78 -20.36
C CYS A 234 10.97 5.58 -19.82
N TYR A 235 9.77 5.86 -19.36
CA TYR A 235 8.77 4.86 -18.97
C TYR A 235 7.35 5.30 -19.36
N THR A 236 6.42 4.36 -19.40
CA THR A 236 5.03 4.63 -19.79
C THR A 236 4.38 5.70 -18.88
N GLY A 237 3.88 6.78 -19.49
CA GLY A 237 3.23 7.90 -18.80
C GLY A 237 4.17 8.97 -18.24
N GLN A 238 5.49 8.85 -18.45
CA GLN A 238 6.50 9.77 -17.93
C GLN A 238 6.28 11.22 -18.36
N GLU A 239 5.80 11.49 -19.57
CA GLU A 239 5.61 12.85 -20.06
C GLU A 239 4.77 13.71 -19.11
N ILE A 240 3.63 13.19 -18.68
CA ILE A 240 2.71 13.89 -17.76
C ILE A 240 3.33 14.01 -16.37
N VAL A 241 3.97 12.95 -15.88
CA VAL A 241 4.63 12.92 -14.57
C VAL A 241 5.79 13.93 -14.52
N ALA A 242 6.65 13.92 -15.53
CA ALA A 242 7.79 14.85 -15.64
C ALA A 242 7.32 16.30 -15.85
N ARG A 243 6.33 16.53 -16.71
CA ARG A 243 5.75 17.87 -16.92
C ARG A 243 5.18 18.46 -15.63
N THR A 244 4.51 17.66 -14.82
CA THR A 244 3.99 18.10 -13.52
C THR A 244 5.11 18.49 -12.56
N HIS A 245 6.24 17.79 -12.61
CA HIS A 245 7.40 18.09 -11.76
C HIS A 245 8.16 19.36 -12.19
N TYR A 246 8.47 19.47 -13.50
CA TYR A 246 9.36 20.53 -14.00
C TYR A 246 8.65 21.83 -14.40
N LEU A 247 7.41 21.74 -14.89
CA LEU A 247 6.67 22.87 -15.45
C LEU A 247 5.43 23.26 -14.65
N GLY A 248 5.18 22.61 -13.53
CA GLY A 248 4.00 22.86 -12.71
C GLY A 248 4.13 22.34 -11.29
N LYS A 249 2.99 22.30 -10.62
CA LYS A 249 2.80 21.58 -9.34
C LYS A 249 1.53 20.75 -9.47
N ALA A 250 1.51 19.61 -8.82
CA ALA A 250 0.26 18.86 -8.70
C ALA A 250 -0.77 19.75 -7.99
N LYS A 251 -1.92 19.97 -8.64
CA LYS A 251 -3.00 20.77 -8.04
C LYS A 251 -3.72 20.05 -6.92
N ARG A 252 -3.48 18.75 -6.77
CA ARG A 252 -4.04 17.87 -5.75
C ARG A 252 -2.91 17.12 -5.07
N ALA A 253 -3.11 16.81 -3.79
CA ALA A 253 -2.17 16.02 -2.99
C ALA A 253 -2.92 15.08 -2.07
N LEU A 254 -2.22 14.08 -1.54
CA LEU A 254 -2.72 13.13 -0.58
C LEU A 254 -2.62 13.73 0.83
N PHE A 255 -3.70 13.60 1.59
CA PHE A 255 -3.79 14.03 2.98
C PHE A 255 -4.30 12.88 3.86
N LEU A 256 -3.78 12.83 5.07
CA LEU A 256 -4.37 12.01 6.13
C LEU A 256 -5.53 12.78 6.76
N ALA A 257 -6.65 12.11 6.92
CA ALA A 257 -7.87 12.69 7.47
C ALA A 257 -8.61 11.70 8.37
N GLU A 258 -9.55 12.22 9.13
CA GLU A 258 -10.51 11.41 9.87
C GLU A 258 -11.94 11.86 9.61
N CYS A 259 -12.87 10.93 9.78
CA CYS A 259 -14.28 11.16 9.60
C CYS A 259 -15.06 10.45 10.71
N ASP A 260 -15.95 11.19 11.38
CA ASP A 260 -16.90 10.63 12.35
C ASP A 260 -18.10 10.05 11.60
N THR A 261 -17.95 8.82 11.12
CA THR A 261 -18.97 8.09 10.37
C THR A 261 -19.14 6.68 10.93
N PRO A 262 -20.36 6.15 11.01
CA PRO A 262 -20.60 4.79 11.48
C PRO A 262 -20.11 3.71 10.51
N SER A 263 -19.94 4.05 9.22
CA SER A 263 -19.48 3.15 8.17
C SER A 263 -18.15 3.60 7.59
N THR A 264 -17.35 2.66 7.08
CA THR A 264 -16.12 2.97 6.37
C THR A 264 -16.46 3.55 4.98
N PRO A 265 -16.05 4.79 4.66
CA PRO A 265 -16.27 5.37 3.34
C PRO A 265 -15.63 4.52 2.23
N ALA A 266 -16.37 4.32 1.15
CA ALA A 266 -15.85 3.55 0.02
C ALA A 266 -14.74 4.33 -0.71
N PRO A 267 -13.75 3.64 -1.30
CA PRO A 267 -12.81 4.26 -2.24
C PRO A 267 -13.55 5.03 -3.33
N ASN A 268 -12.93 6.10 -3.82
CA ASN A 268 -13.49 7.02 -4.83
C ASN A 268 -14.73 7.83 -4.38
N SER A 269 -15.16 7.73 -3.12
CA SER A 269 -16.21 8.59 -2.56
C SER A 269 -15.85 10.06 -2.71
N THR A 270 -16.83 10.90 -3.06
CA THR A 270 -16.62 12.32 -3.32
C THR A 270 -16.55 13.11 -2.03
N ILE A 271 -15.61 14.05 -1.98
CA ILE A 271 -15.46 15.04 -0.89
C ILE A 271 -15.89 16.40 -1.43
N ILE A 272 -16.69 17.12 -0.66
CA ILE A 272 -17.19 18.45 -0.98
C ILE A 272 -16.70 19.47 0.05
N ASP A 273 -16.64 20.73 -0.38
CA ASP A 273 -16.54 21.89 0.51
C ASP A 273 -17.92 22.55 0.61
N ASP A 274 -18.42 22.67 1.83
CA ASP A 274 -19.71 23.26 2.13
C ASP A 274 -19.62 24.76 2.53
N SER A 275 -18.41 25.35 2.51
CA SER A 275 -18.20 26.73 2.91
C SER A 275 -18.87 27.76 1.99
N THR A 276 -19.08 27.39 0.74
CA THR A 276 -19.66 28.28 -0.30
C THR A 276 -21.16 28.08 -0.51
N GLY A 277 -21.78 27.13 0.20
CA GLY A 277 -23.17 26.71 -0.05
C GLY A 277 -23.38 26.01 -1.41
N THR A 278 -22.30 25.72 -2.13
CA THR A 278 -22.32 24.92 -3.36
C THR A 278 -21.60 23.60 -3.08
N GLU A 279 -22.27 22.49 -3.31
CA GLU A 279 -21.68 21.14 -3.14
C GLU A 279 -20.60 20.85 -4.21
N GLN A 280 -19.58 21.71 -4.28
CA GLN A 280 -18.52 21.52 -5.25
C GLN A 280 -17.64 20.34 -4.84
N ALA A 281 -17.45 19.39 -5.76
CA ALA A 281 -16.52 18.28 -5.57
C ALA A 281 -15.05 18.77 -5.59
N ILE A 282 -14.36 18.66 -4.47
CA ILE A 282 -12.97 19.13 -4.30
C ILE A 282 -11.97 18.00 -4.12
N GLY A 283 -12.43 16.80 -3.85
CA GLY A 283 -11.56 15.66 -3.59
C GLY A 283 -12.25 14.30 -3.66
N LYS A 284 -11.46 13.28 -3.38
CA LYS A 284 -11.86 11.87 -3.37
C LYS A 284 -11.22 11.12 -2.22
N VAL A 285 -11.94 10.15 -1.68
CA VAL A 285 -11.38 9.17 -0.76
C VAL A 285 -10.52 8.19 -1.55
N LEU A 286 -9.27 8.03 -1.15
CA LEU A 286 -8.38 6.99 -1.69
C LEU A 286 -8.61 5.67 -0.96
N LEU A 287 -8.43 5.70 0.36
CA LEU A 287 -8.59 4.56 1.26
C LEU A 287 -9.22 5.04 2.57
N ALA A 288 -9.97 4.18 3.21
CA ALA A 288 -10.51 4.41 4.54
C ALA A 288 -10.51 3.11 5.35
N GLN A 289 -10.25 3.20 6.64
CA GLN A 289 -10.33 2.09 7.57
C GLN A 289 -10.64 2.58 8.98
N ARG A 290 -11.47 1.82 9.72
CA ARG A 290 -11.71 2.05 11.13
C ARG A 290 -10.69 1.31 11.98
N SER A 291 -10.26 1.93 13.07
CA SER A 291 -9.57 1.24 14.14
C SER A 291 -10.51 0.20 14.79
N HIS A 292 -9.95 -0.87 15.31
CA HIS A 292 -10.71 -1.78 16.19
C HIS A 292 -11.04 -1.16 17.55
N VAL A 293 -10.40 -0.04 17.89
CA VAL A 293 -10.65 0.68 19.13
C VAL A 293 -12.00 1.35 19.08
N ALA A 294 -12.81 1.08 20.08
CA ALA A 294 -14.13 1.67 20.18
C ALA A 294 -14.03 3.21 20.28
N HIS A 295 -14.93 3.90 19.58
CA HIS A 295 -15.03 5.37 19.57
C HIS A 295 -13.94 6.13 18.82
N GLU A 296 -13.00 5.45 18.14
CA GLU A 296 -12.10 6.14 17.21
C GLU A 296 -12.78 6.44 15.88
N ASN A 297 -12.50 7.63 15.34
CA ASN A 297 -12.95 8.05 14.03
C ASN A 297 -12.32 7.17 12.93
N CYS A 298 -13.03 7.04 11.81
CA CYS A 298 -12.49 6.40 10.62
C CYS A 298 -11.31 7.20 10.09
N LYS A 299 -10.14 6.59 9.94
CA LYS A 299 -8.98 7.22 9.29
C LYS A 299 -9.03 7.00 7.80
N MET A 300 -8.60 8.01 7.05
CA MET A 300 -8.67 8.02 5.60
C MET A 300 -7.43 8.64 4.99
N LEU A 301 -7.01 8.11 3.85
CA LEU A 301 -6.20 8.84 2.88
C LEU A 301 -7.14 9.45 1.85
N ILE A 302 -7.04 10.76 1.67
CA ILE A 302 -7.90 11.52 0.75
C ILE A 302 -7.06 12.36 -0.20
N VAL A 303 -7.48 12.46 -1.45
CA VAL A 303 -6.84 13.33 -2.45
C VAL A 303 -7.67 14.58 -2.61
N LEU A 304 -7.12 15.71 -2.19
CA LEU A 304 -7.76 17.04 -2.24
C LEU A 304 -7.02 17.99 -3.16
N GLN A 305 -7.70 19.03 -3.62
CA GLN A 305 -7.08 20.20 -4.23
C GLN A 305 -6.27 20.97 -3.17
N VAL A 306 -5.03 21.30 -3.50
CA VAL A 306 -4.09 21.90 -2.51
C VAL A 306 -4.58 23.26 -2.02
N SER A 307 -5.26 24.05 -2.85
CA SER A 307 -5.84 25.34 -2.45
C SER A 307 -6.93 25.21 -1.38
N ASP A 308 -7.54 24.03 -1.27
CA ASP A 308 -8.70 23.80 -0.42
C ASP A 308 -8.32 23.04 0.87
N SER A 309 -7.02 22.76 1.06
CA SER A 309 -6.50 22.07 2.27
C SER A 309 -6.61 22.90 3.56
N GLU A 310 -6.86 24.19 3.44
CA GLU A 310 -7.09 25.10 4.59
C GLU A 310 -8.58 25.23 4.95
N THR A 311 -9.49 24.59 4.19
CA THR A 311 -10.93 24.68 4.46
C THR A 311 -11.32 23.85 5.67
N ASN A 312 -12.13 24.43 6.55
CA ASN A 312 -12.62 23.78 7.76
C ASN A 312 -13.97 23.05 7.57
N ASN A 313 -14.52 23.04 6.35
CA ASN A 313 -15.85 22.53 6.03
C ASN A 313 -15.87 21.34 5.06
N LEU A 314 -14.86 20.48 5.19
CA LEU A 314 -14.79 19.25 4.38
C LEU A 314 -15.86 18.26 4.83
N LYS A 315 -16.60 17.71 3.88
CA LYS A 315 -17.64 16.71 4.12
C LYS A 315 -17.59 15.59 3.07
N LEU A 316 -18.00 14.39 3.48
CA LEU A 316 -18.36 13.35 2.51
C LEU A 316 -19.64 13.76 1.79
N LYS A 317 -19.69 13.54 0.47
CA LYS A 317 -20.92 13.66 -0.28
C LYS A 317 -21.75 12.38 -0.10
N ASP A 318 -22.29 12.21 1.08
CA ASP A 318 -23.22 11.14 1.45
C ASP A 318 -24.52 11.74 2.00
N ASN A 319 -25.50 10.89 2.31
CA ASN A 319 -26.81 11.36 2.79
C ASN A 319 -26.73 12.15 4.12
N ASN A 320 -25.70 11.93 4.92
CA ASN A 320 -25.51 12.55 6.24
C ASN A 320 -24.49 13.66 6.23
N GLN A 321 -23.77 13.88 5.13
CA GLN A 321 -22.71 14.88 4.98
C GLN A 321 -21.71 14.85 6.15
N HIS A 322 -21.18 13.64 6.44
CA HIS A 322 -20.24 13.47 7.56
C HIS A 322 -19.02 14.37 7.42
N LYS A 323 -18.69 15.06 8.53
CA LYS A 323 -17.55 15.99 8.58
C LYS A 323 -16.22 15.25 8.48
N ILE A 324 -15.31 15.82 7.71
CA ILE A 324 -13.92 15.36 7.55
C ILE A 324 -13.00 16.38 8.23
N THR A 325 -12.03 15.88 9.00
CA THR A 325 -10.98 16.69 9.64
C THR A 325 -9.63 16.23 9.10
N LEU A 326 -8.82 17.16 8.58
CA LEU A 326 -7.44 16.87 8.19
C LEU A 326 -6.59 16.66 9.43
N LEU A 327 -5.67 15.69 9.33
CA LEU A 327 -4.68 15.41 10.35
C LEU A 327 -3.32 15.92 9.87
N THR A 328 -2.64 16.69 10.71
CA THR A 328 -1.29 17.26 10.44
C THR A 328 -0.20 16.28 10.80
#